data_ae9cb79370ee0c9a0dddfd1f6e0f06d8
#
_entry.id   ae9cb79370ee0c9a0dddfd1f6e0f06d8
#
_cell.length_a   1.000
_cell.length_b   1.000
_cell.length_c   1.000
_cell.angle_alpha   90.00
_cell.angle_beta   90.00
_cell.angle_gamma   90.00
#
_symmetry.space_group_name_H-M   'P 1'
#
loop_
_entity.id
_entity.type
_entity.pdbx_description
1 polymer ?
#
loop_
_entity_poly.entity_id
_entity_poly.type
_entity_poly.pdbx_seq_one_letter_code
_entity_poly.pdbx_strand_id
1 'polypeptide(L)'
;MKLNDHLKQLRTSKNLSVYKLARMTDVSENHIRSIEKGNSQPSVLTLEKLLTALVTNLAEFFNEEQSVLYPTEMEQELLLAVRRLDPEQTKALIQLAALMNRDEKNPL
;
A
#
# COMPACT_ATOMS: atom_id res chain seq x y z
N MET A 1 13.41 -0.18 0.88
CA MET A 1 12.74 0.17 -0.39
C MET A 1 13.43 1.35 -1.05
N LYS A 2 13.63 1.29 -2.35
CA LYS A 2 14.10 2.44 -3.11
C LYS A 2 12.90 3.12 -3.76
N LEU A 3 12.79 4.41 -3.55
CA LEU A 3 11.67 5.19 -4.07
C LEU A 3 11.51 5.06 -5.58
N ASN A 4 12.62 5.15 -6.30
CA ASN A 4 12.58 5.09 -7.75
C ASN A 4 12.09 3.73 -8.27
N ASP A 5 12.56 2.65 -7.66
CA ASP A 5 12.13 1.30 -8.05
C ASP A 5 10.67 1.07 -7.74
N HIS A 6 10.24 1.49 -6.56
CA HIS A 6 8.87 1.31 -6.13
C HIS A 6 7.89 2.09 -7.00
N LEU A 7 8.25 3.31 -7.35
CA LEU A 7 7.42 4.14 -8.23
C LEU A 7 7.25 3.49 -9.60
N LYS A 8 8.34 3.00 -10.16
CA LYS A 8 8.31 2.33 -11.45
C LYS A 8 7.46 1.05 -11.40
N GLN A 9 7.64 0.25 -10.36
CA GLN A 9 6.85 -0.97 -10.19
C GLN A 9 5.37 -0.66 -10.07
N LEU A 10 5.03 0.36 -9.30
CA LEU A 10 3.64 0.75 -9.13
C LEU A 10 3.03 1.20 -10.45
N ARG A 11 3.75 2.02 -11.20
CA ARG A 11 3.29 2.48 -12.51
C ARG A 11 3.07 1.31 -13.47
N THR A 12 4.03 0.40 -13.56
CA THR A 12 3.91 -0.73 -14.48
C THR A 12 2.83 -1.70 -14.04
N SER A 13 2.61 -1.86 -12.74
CA SER A 13 1.54 -2.71 -12.25
C SER A 13 0.15 -2.17 -12.61
N LYS A 14 0.05 -0.87 -12.84
CA LYS A 14 -1.20 -0.24 -13.29
C LYS A 14 -1.30 -0.17 -14.81
N ASN A 15 -0.33 -0.76 -15.52
CA ASN A 15 -0.29 -0.77 -16.98
C ASN A 15 -0.22 0.63 -17.58
N LEU A 16 0.47 1.54 -16.91
CA LEU A 16 0.61 2.92 -17.38
C LEU A 16 2.00 3.14 -17.96
N SER A 17 2.04 3.75 -19.14
CA SER A 17 3.30 4.21 -19.72
C SER A 17 3.74 5.51 -19.02
N VAL A 18 5.01 5.84 -19.18
CA VAL A 18 5.51 7.14 -18.71
C VAL A 18 4.73 8.27 -19.37
N TYR A 19 4.48 8.15 -20.67
CA TYR A 19 3.72 9.13 -21.43
C TYR A 19 2.32 9.35 -20.82
N LYS A 20 1.62 8.25 -20.55
CA LYS A 20 0.27 8.34 -20.00
C LYS A 20 0.28 8.98 -18.61
N LEU A 21 1.21 8.57 -17.75
CA LEU A 21 1.33 9.14 -16.41
C LEU A 21 1.64 10.63 -16.49
N ALA A 22 2.52 11.04 -17.41
CA ALA A 22 2.84 12.45 -17.61
C ALA A 22 1.60 13.25 -17.99
N ARG A 23 0.79 12.70 -18.88
CA ARG A 23 -0.44 13.36 -19.32
C ARG A 23 -1.45 13.51 -18.18
N MET A 24 -1.50 12.54 -17.28
CA MET A 24 -2.44 12.56 -16.17
C MET A 24 -2.03 13.51 -15.05
N THR A 25 -0.75 13.87 -14.97
CA THR A 25 -0.22 14.56 -13.80
C THR A 25 0.38 15.93 -14.07
N ASP A 26 0.56 16.29 -15.34
CA ASP A 26 1.29 17.48 -15.74
C ASP A 26 2.76 17.46 -15.30
N VAL A 27 3.29 16.28 -14.97
CA VAL A 27 4.70 16.10 -14.73
C VAL A 27 5.33 15.63 -16.04
N SER A 28 6.44 16.23 -16.44
CA SER A 28 7.03 15.91 -17.75
C SER A 28 7.54 14.47 -17.79
N GLU A 29 7.52 13.88 -18.99
CA GLU A 29 8.06 12.53 -19.18
C GLU A 29 9.52 12.45 -18.74
N ASN A 30 10.30 13.46 -19.11
CA ASN A 30 11.71 13.49 -18.75
C ASN A 30 11.91 13.47 -17.24
N HIS A 31 11.07 14.20 -16.53
CA HIS A 31 11.15 14.25 -15.07
C HIS A 31 10.77 12.89 -14.46
N ILE A 32 9.70 12.28 -14.95
CA ILE A 32 9.30 10.95 -14.48
C ILE A 32 10.40 9.93 -14.74
N ARG A 33 10.98 9.94 -15.94
CA ARG A 33 12.07 9.01 -16.26
C ARG A 33 13.28 9.24 -15.37
N SER A 34 13.60 10.49 -15.10
CA SER A 34 14.72 10.83 -14.23
C SER A 34 14.50 10.34 -12.80
N ILE A 35 13.27 10.49 -12.30
CA ILE A 35 12.92 9.98 -10.98
C ILE A 35 13.04 8.45 -10.94
N GLU A 36 12.49 7.77 -11.94
CA GLU A 36 12.50 6.31 -11.97
C GLU A 36 13.91 5.74 -12.14
N LYS A 37 14.81 6.49 -12.74
CA LYS A 37 16.20 6.07 -12.85
C LYS A 37 17.01 6.37 -11.60
N GLY A 38 16.44 7.12 -10.68
CA GLY A 38 17.15 7.52 -9.47
C GLY A 38 18.05 8.72 -9.66
N ASN A 39 17.92 9.43 -10.78
CA ASN A 39 18.77 10.59 -11.08
C ASN A 39 18.26 11.89 -10.46
N SER A 40 17.00 11.93 -10.08
CA SER A 40 16.45 13.09 -9.38
C SER A 40 15.45 12.66 -8.33
N GLN A 41 15.30 13.51 -7.31
CA GLN A 41 14.37 13.30 -6.22
C GLN A 41 13.13 14.16 -6.46
N PRO A 42 11.94 13.60 -6.41
CA PRO A 42 10.75 14.43 -6.55
C PRO A 42 10.50 15.24 -5.28
N SER A 43 9.92 16.42 -5.44
CA SER A 43 9.39 17.14 -4.28
C SER A 43 8.19 16.35 -3.74
N VAL A 44 7.82 16.65 -2.49
CA VAL A 44 6.63 16.01 -1.90
C VAL A 44 5.39 16.29 -2.77
N LEU A 45 5.26 17.51 -3.26
CA LEU A 45 4.11 17.87 -4.09
C LEU A 45 4.10 17.09 -5.40
N THR A 46 5.24 16.96 -6.05
CA THR A 46 5.33 16.18 -7.29
C THR A 46 5.00 14.71 -7.02
N LEU A 47 5.53 14.16 -5.93
CA LEU A 47 5.26 12.79 -5.56
C LEU A 47 3.78 12.56 -5.29
N GLU A 48 3.14 13.49 -4.59
CA GLU A 48 1.69 13.38 -4.35
C GLU A 48 0.89 13.37 -5.64
N LYS A 49 1.26 14.19 -6.62
CA LYS A 49 0.59 14.20 -7.92
C LYS A 49 0.70 12.85 -8.61
N LEU A 50 1.89 12.28 -8.61
CA LEU A 50 2.11 10.97 -9.23
C LEU A 50 1.33 9.88 -8.52
N LEU A 51 1.34 9.87 -7.19
CA LEU A 51 0.66 8.85 -6.42
C LEU A 51 -0.85 8.94 -6.54
N THR A 52 -1.39 10.16 -6.61
CA THR A 52 -2.83 10.34 -6.82
C THR A 52 -3.25 9.73 -8.15
N ALA A 53 -2.48 9.96 -9.20
CA ALA A 53 -2.76 9.37 -10.52
C ALA A 53 -2.64 7.85 -10.50
N LEU A 54 -1.79 7.31 -9.62
CA LEU A 54 -1.61 5.87 -9.48
C LEU A 54 -2.59 5.26 -8.45
N VAL A 55 -3.55 6.06 -8.01
CA VAL A 55 -4.61 5.63 -7.09
C VAL A 55 -4.02 5.08 -5.78
N THR A 56 -3.12 5.84 -5.20
CA THR A 56 -2.54 5.52 -3.91
C THR A 56 -2.24 6.82 -3.16
N ASN A 57 -1.54 6.74 -2.06
CA ASN A 57 -1.16 7.90 -1.27
C ASN A 57 0.20 7.67 -0.64
N LEU A 58 0.73 8.70 0.04
CA LEU A 58 2.06 8.62 0.63
C LEU A 58 2.16 7.50 1.67
N ALA A 59 1.13 7.33 2.49
CA ALA A 59 1.16 6.30 3.53
C ALA A 59 1.26 4.90 2.91
N GLU A 60 0.42 4.60 1.93
CA GLU A 60 0.47 3.31 1.25
C GLU A 60 1.79 3.11 0.51
N PHE A 61 2.24 4.16 -0.16
CA PHE A 61 3.47 4.07 -0.95
C PHE A 61 4.67 3.73 -0.10
N PHE A 62 4.76 4.33 1.09
CA PHE A 62 5.88 4.09 2.00
C PHE A 62 5.60 2.97 3.00
N ASN A 63 4.48 2.27 2.87
CA ASN A 63 4.21 1.10 3.67
C ASN A 63 5.05 -0.06 3.12
N GLU A 64 6.11 -0.35 3.81
CA GLU A 64 6.98 -1.44 3.41
C GLU A 64 6.46 -2.73 4.05
N GLU A 65 5.59 -3.38 3.30
CA GLU A 65 5.17 -4.73 3.63
C GLU A 65 4.25 -4.82 4.82
N GLN A 66 4.76 -5.04 6.00
CA GLN A 66 3.92 -5.40 7.14
C GLN A 66 3.69 -4.27 8.12
N SER A 67 4.22 -3.10 7.83
CA SER A 67 4.16 -2.00 8.79
C SER A 67 2.75 -1.50 9.03
N VAL A 68 1.94 -1.46 7.97
CA VAL A 68 0.58 -0.94 8.04
C VAL A 68 -0.34 -1.88 7.29
N LEU A 69 -1.47 -2.19 7.89
CA LEU A 69 -2.50 -2.99 7.26
C LEU A 69 -3.66 -2.09 6.86
N TYR A 70 -4.21 -2.36 5.69
CA TYR A 70 -5.36 -1.62 5.18
C TYR A 70 -6.56 -2.56 5.18
N PRO A 71 -7.35 -2.56 6.25
CA PRO A 71 -8.41 -3.54 6.41
C PRO A 71 -9.55 -3.36 5.41
N THR A 72 -10.14 -4.48 5.02
CA THR A 72 -11.36 -4.48 4.22
C THR A 72 -12.53 -4.00 5.09
N GLU A 73 -13.68 -3.80 4.46
CA GLU A 73 -14.89 -3.43 5.18
C GLU A 73 -15.25 -4.44 6.26
N MET A 74 -15.19 -5.73 5.94
CA MET A 74 -15.44 -6.79 6.91
C MET A 74 -14.47 -6.78 8.07
N GLU A 75 -13.21 -6.55 7.76
CA GLU A 75 -12.17 -6.48 8.78
C GLU A 75 -12.37 -5.25 9.68
N GLN A 76 -12.84 -4.14 9.12
CA GLN A 76 -13.15 -2.96 9.90
C GLN A 76 -14.28 -3.24 10.89
N GLU A 77 -15.32 -3.94 10.45
CA GLU A 77 -16.42 -4.34 11.34
C GLU A 77 -15.90 -5.22 12.47
N LEU A 78 -15.03 -6.17 12.14
CA LEU A 78 -14.44 -7.04 13.14
C LEU A 78 -13.61 -6.25 14.15
N LEU A 79 -12.79 -5.32 13.68
CA LEU A 79 -11.98 -4.50 14.56
C LEU A 79 -12.83 -3.69 15.53
N LEU A 80 -13.92 -3.11 15.06
CA LEU A 80 -14.80 -2.34 15.92
C LEU A 80 -15.47 -3.23 16.97
N ALA A 81 -15.86 -4.42 16.58
CA ALA A 81 -16.46 -5.37 17.51
C ALA A 81 -15.46 -5.83 18.56
N VAL A 82 -14.23 -6.12 18.16
CA VAL A 82 -13.18 -6.60 19.06
C VAL A 82 -12.82 -5.56 20.10
N ARG A 83 -12.89 -4.28 19.76
CA ARG A 83 -12.55 -3.21 20.70
C ARG A 83 -13.46 -3.16 21.92
N ARG A 84 -14.61 -3.79 21.84
CA ARG A 84 -15.55 -3.86 22.97
C ARG A 84 -15.29 -5.05 23.88
N LEU A 85 -14.38 -5.92 23.50
CA LEU A 85 -14.06 -7.10 24.26
C LEU A 85 -12.98 -6.82 25.30
N ASP A 86 -13.02 -7.56 26.40
CA ASP A 86 -11.92 -7.49 27.36
C ASP A 86 -10.75 -8.34 26.85
N PRO A 87 -9.56 -8.25 27.50
CA PRO A 87 -8.39 -9.01 27.04
C PRO A 87 -8.58 -10.52 26.99
N GLU A 88 -9.34 -11.08 27.92
CA GLU A 88 -9.58 -12.53 27.94
C GLU A 88 -10.45 -12.95 26.76
N GLN A 89 -11.47 -12.18 26.49
CA GLN A 89 -12.36 -12.43 25.36
C GLN A 89 -11.61 -12.29 24.03
N THR A 90 -10.77 -11.27 23.93
CA THR A 90 -9.94 -11.06 22.74
C THR A 90 -9.00 -12.23 22.51
N LYS A 91 -8.39 -12.74 23.58
CA LYS A 91 -7.53 -13.93 23.49
C LYS A 91 -8.30 -15.14 22.97
N ALA A 92 -9.51 -15.34 23.49
CA ALA A 92 -10.34 -16.46 23.05
C ALA A 92 -10.65 -16.35 21.55
N LEU A 93 -10.95 -15.12 21.09
CA LEU A 93 -11.23 -14.90 19.69
C LEU A 93 -10.01 -15.19 18.82
N ILE A 94 -8.83 -14.77 19.25
CA ILE A 94 -7.60 -15.05 18.53
C ILE A 94 -7.36 -16.55 18.43
N GLN A 95 -7.59 -17.28 19.51
CA GLN A 95 -7.45 -18.73 19.52
C GLN A 95 -8.44 -19.39 18.56
N LEU A 96 -9.67 -18.91 18.54
CA LEU A 96 -10.68 -19.44 17.64
C LEU A 96 -10.26 -19.22 16.17
N ALA A 97 -9.79 -18.02 15.84
CA ALA A 97 -9.34 -17.72 14.49
C ALA A 97 -8.17 -18.64 14.10
N ALA A 98 -7.24 -18.87 15.01
CA ALA A 98 -6.11 -19.75 14.77
C ALA A 98 -6.58 -21.19 14.51
N LEU A 99 -7.57 -21.66 15.28
CA LEU A 99 -8.13 -22.98 15.09
C LEU A 99 -8.80 -23.12 13.74
N MET A 100 -9.48 -22.09 13.29
CA MET A 100 -10.15 -22.10 11.99
C MET A 100 -9.14 -22.18 10.85
N ASN A 101 -7.92 -21.68 11.07
CA ASN A 101 -6.85 -21.69 10.07
C ASN A 101 -6.00 -22.94 10.07
N ARG A 102 -6.14 -23.79 11.08
CA ARG A 102 -5.22 -24.93 11.24
C ARG A 102 -5.37 -25.99 10.16
N ASP A 103 -6.48 -26.01 9.46
CA ASP A 103 -6.66 -26.92 8.34
C ASP A 103 -6.00 -26.41 7.07
N GLU A 104 -5.52 -25.18 7.10
CA GLU A 104 -4.78 -24.60 6.02
C GLU A 104 -3.37 -25.18 6.02
N LYS A 105 -2.70 -25.04 4.90
CA LYS A 105 -1.31 -25.50 4.81
C LYS A 105 -0.34 -24.59 5.53
N ASN A 106 -0.83 -23.54 6.09
CA ASN A 106 -0.01 -22.57 6.78
C ASN A 106 -0.30 -22.63 8.27
N PRO A 107 0.38 -23.49 9.00
CA PRO A 107 0.22 -23.52 10.45
C PRO A 107 0.78 -22.23 11.00
N LEU A 108 0.14 -21.65 11.90
CA LEU A 108 0.59 -20.42 12.48
C LEU A 108 1.81 -20.59 13.38
#